data_cf4e1cd3d5bf88a2ad7a7afacd62bcad
#
_entry.id   cf4e1cd3d5bf88a2ad7a7afacd62bcad
#
_cell.length_a   1.000
_cell.length_b   1.000
_cell.length_c   1.000
_cell.angle_alpha   90.00
_cell.angle_beta   90.00
_cell.angle_gamma   90.00
#
_symmetry.space_group_name_H-M   'P 1'
#
loop_
_entity.id
_entity.type
_entity.pdbx_description
1 polymer ?
#
loop_
_entity_poly.entity_id
_entity_poly.type
_entity_poly.pdbx_seq_one_letter_code
_entity_poly.pdbx_strand_id
1 'polypeptide(L)'
;MNLKLGLSALAASTAITSVSSAAIFVFNQQTTWETFAGVYGDFIFTEDFNDIADGGYASPFAHSTGPVDWTATAGGGLVVNGGVFSTNLPETLTFNFSGAPLNGVGGNFFATDISFNLVPALIFVTLNDGTSYAGVITSTSTFTGFYSNGAAITSIAVQAFSSGAPVYPSVDNLKFATAVPAPGALALLGLAGLVGGRRRR
;
A
#
# COMPACT_ATOMS: atom_id res chain seq x y z
N MET A 1 -52.67 52.34 -6.68
CA MET A 1 -51.84 51.37 -7.46
C MET A 1 -50.63 51.05 -6.61
N ASN A 2 -50.73 49.96 -5.81
CA ASN A 2 -49.69 49.64 -4.84
C ASN A 2 -48.83 48.48 -5.37
N LEU A 3 -47.62 48.75 -5.77
CA LEU A 3 -46.62 47.79 -6.22
C LEU A 3 -45.93 47.20 -5.01
N LYS A 4 -46.18 45.90 -4.68
CA LYS A 4 -45.44 45.16 -3.69
C LYS A 4 -44.22 44.50 -4.35
N LEU A 5 -43.02 45.04 -4.11
CA LEU A 5 -41.78 44.35 -4.42
C LEU A 5 -41.57 43.22 -3.41
N GLY A 6 -41.62 41.98 -3.92
CA GLY A 6 -41.21 40.78 -3.13
C GLY A 6 -39.69 40.63 -3.22
N LEU A 7 -38.99 40.77 -2.08
CA LEU A 7 -37.56 40.50 -1.97
C LEU A 7 -37.36 39.01 -1.72
N SER A 8 -36.96 38.27 -2.74
CA SER A 8 -36.56 36.85 -2.59
C SER A 8 -35.11 36.80 -2.12
N ALA A 9 -34.88 36.46 -0.85
CA ALA A 9 -33.55 36.21 -0.32
C ALA A 9 -33.06 34.83 -0.81
N LEU A 10 -32.09 34.82 -1.70
CA LEU A 10 -31.39 33.62 -2.14
C LEU A 10 -30.34 33.27 -1.08
N ALA A 11 -30.63 32.27 -0.21
CA ALA A 11 -29.65 31.76 0.75
C ALA A 11 -28.64 30.85 0.00
N ALA A 12 -27.47 31.37 -0.29
CA ALA A 12 -26.35 30.59 -0.78
C ALA A 12 -25.75 29.80 0.39
N SER A 13 -26.07 28.50 0.49
CA SER A 13 -25.38 27.59 1.42
C SER A 13 -24.00 27.25 0.86
N THR A 14 -22.94 27.86 1.37
CA THR A 14 -21.57 27.44 1.13
C THR A 14 -21.33 26.14 1.89
N ALA A 15 -21.33 25.01 1.19
CA ALA A 15 -20.86 23.74 1.74
C ALA A 15 -19.33 23.86 1.96
N ILE A 16 -18.93 23.99 3.21
CA ILE A 16 -17.52 23.88 3.61
C ILE A 16 -17.20 22.39 3.54
N THR A 17 -16.60 21.93 2.43
CA THR A 17 -15.99 20.61 2.38
C THR A 17 -14.70 20.67 3.19
N SER A 18 -14.73 20.16 4.43
CA SER A 18 -13.51 19.88 5.18
C SER A 18 -12.74 18.82 4.42
N VAL A 19 -11.64 19.19 3.80
CA VAL A 19 -10.67 18.24 3.27
C VAL A 19 -10.00 17.62 4.50
N SER A 20 -10.49 16.47 4.95
CA SER A 20 -9.77 15.63 5.90
C SER A 20 -8.50 15.19 5.19
N SER A 21 -7.34 15.70 5.60
CA SER A 21 -6.07 15.12 5.14
C SER A 21 -6.03 13.68 5.64
N ALA A 22 -5.77 12.73 4.74
CA ALA A 22 -5.53 11.36 5.11
C ALA A 22 -4.34 11.32 6.08
N ALA A 23 -4.55 10.74 7.28
CA ALA A 23 -3.46 10.53 8.21
C ALA A 23 -2.80 9.17 7.90
N ILE A 24 -1.48 9.18 7.74
CA ILE A 24 -0.69 7.96 7.65
C ILE A 24 -0.13 7.65 9.05
N PHE A 25 -0.39 6.44 9.52
CA PHE A 25 0.19 5.88 10.74
C PHE A 25 1.37 5.00 10.38
N VAL A 26 2.47 5.13 11.12
CA VAL A 26 3.69 4.33 10.92
C VAL A 26 3.88 3.38 12.10
N PHE A 27 4.19 2.13 11.81
CA PHE A 27 4.35 1.04 12.77
C PHE A 27 5.71 0.38 12.61
N ASN A 28 6.34 0.03 13.72
CA ASN A 28 7.59 -0.72 13.76
C ASN A 28 7.42 -2.13 14.35
N GLN A 29 6.16 -2.56 14.58
CA GLN A 29 5.80 -3.88 15.05
C GLN A 29 4.67 -4.45 14.22
N GLN A 30 4.89 -5.64 13.65
CA GLN A 30 3.95 -6.32 12.78
C GLN A 30 2.60 -6.57 13.47
N THR A 31 2.62 -7.14 14.70
CA THR A 31 1.39 -7.47 15.43
C THR A 31 0.53 -6.26 15.74
N THR A 32 1.15 -5.11 16.03
CA THR A 32 0.43 -3.85 16.26
C THR A 32 -0.22 -3.36 14.97
N TRP A 33 0.50 -3.41 13.85
CA TRP A 33 -0.01 -3.04 12.53
C TRP A 33 -1.18 -3.95 12.10
N GLU A 34 -1.03 -5.28 12.24
CA GLU A 34 -2.07 -6.26 11.91
C GLU A 34 -3.33 -6.06 12.78
N THR A 35 -3.14 -5.82 14.08
CA THR A 35 -4.25 -5.52 14.98
C THR A 35 -4.98 -4.24 14.57
N PHE A 36 -4.22 -3.21 14.21
CA PHE A 36 -4.78 -1.94 13.77
C PHE A 36 -5.60 -2.09 12.49
N ALA A 37 -5.07 -2.77 11.47
CA ALA A 37 -5.79 -3.08 10.24
C ALA A 37 -7.08 -3.88 10.51
N GLY A 38 -7.01 -4.88 11.40
CA GLY A 38 -8.17 -5.68 11.81
C GLY A 38 -9.27 -4.88 12.50
N VAL A 39 -8.93 -3.83 13.29
CA VAL A 39 -9.91 -2.92 13.90
C VAL A 39 -10.72 -2.17 12.84
N TYR A 40 -10.12 -1.84 11.70
CA TYR A 40 -10.79 -1.21 10.56
C TYR A 40 -11.50 -2.20 9.63
N GLY A 41 -11.43 -3.51 9.94
CA GLY A 41 -12.09 -4.57 9.18
C GLY A 41 -11.36 -4.99 7.90
N ASP A 42 -10.08 -4.66 7.80
CA ASP A 42 -9.26 -5.03 6.66
C ASP A 42 -8.80 -6.50 6.75
N PHE A 43 -8.67 -7.12 5.59
CA PHE A 43 -8.01 -8.41 5.43
C PHE A 43 -6.54 -8.18 5.08
N ILE A 44 -5.68 -9.06 5.62
CA ILE A 44 -4.25 -8.99 5.40
C ILE A 44 -3.83 -10.13 4.49
N PHE A 45 -3.17 -9.78 3.40
CA PHE A 45 -2.52 -10.70 2.46
C PHE A 45 -1.01 -10.53 2.60
N THR A 46 -0.26 -11.62 2.49
CA THR A 46 1.20 -11.62 2.61
C THR A 46 1.80 -12.18 1.33
N GLU A 47 2.72 -11.44 0.77
CA GLU A 47 3.63 -11.85 -0.29
C GLU A 47 4.98 -12.21 0.33
N ASP A 48 5.33 -13.48 0.32
CA ASP A 48 6.58 -13.99 0.88
C ASP A 48 7.60 -14.37 -0.21
N PHE A 49 7.26 -14.07 -1.48
CA PHE A 49 8.07 -14.28 -2.67
C PHE A 49 8.57 -15.73 -2.88
N ASN A 50 8.07 -16.70 -2.10
CA ASN A 50 8.50 -18.10 -2.19
C ASN A 50 7.94 -18.84 -3.42
N ASP A 51 6.88 -18.32 -4.02
CA ASP A 51 6.30 -18.84 -5.27
C ASP A 51 6.98 -18.25 -6.53
N ILE A 52 7.88 -17.28 -6.36
CA ILE A 52 8.69 -16.70 -7.42
C ILE A 52 10.05 -17.43 -7.45
N ALA A 53 10.40 -18.02 -8.57
CA ALA A 53 11.64 -18.78 -8.68
C ALA A 53 12.88 -17.88 -8.45
N ASP A 54 13.92 -18.44 -7.82
CA ASP A 54 15.19 -17.72 -7.68
C ASP A 54 15.79 -17.36 -9.03
N GLY A 55 16.28 -16.12 -9.16
CA GLY A 55 16.90 -15.63 -10.39
C GLY A 55 16.77 -14.15 -10.63
N GLY A 56 17.29 -13.71 -11.77
CA GLY A 56 17.19 -12.32 -12.24
C GLY A 56 15.93 -12.10 -13.09
N TYR A 57 15.30 -10.95 -12.92
CA TYR A 57 14.08 -10.56 -13.61
C TYR A 57 14.24 -9.20 -14.29
N ALA A 58 13.62 -9.07 -15.47
CA ALA A 58 13.49 -7.77 -16.11
C ALA A 58 12.57 -6.84 -15.29
N SER A 59 12.85 -5.56 -15.35
CA SER A 59 11.97 -4.53 -14.79
C SER A 59 11.14 -3.90 -15.93
N PRO A 60 9.83 -3.72 -15.78
CA PRO A 60 9.01 -4.05 -14.61
C PRO A 60 8.69 -5.55 -14.46
N PHE A 61 8.53 -6.03 -13.23
CA PHE A 61 8.06 -7.37 -12.90
C PHE A 61 6.69 -7.26 -12.23
N ALA A 62 5.68 -7.95 -12.76
CA ALA A 62 4.30 -7.92 -12.26
C ALA A 62 3.92 -9.27 -11.65
N HIS A 63 3.19 -9.21 -10.53
CA HIS A 63 2.66 -10.36 -9.80
C HIS A 63 1.37 -9.98 -9.06
N SER A 64 0.70 -10.96 -8.43
CA SER A 64 -0.55 -10.75 -7.70
C SER A 64 -0.57 -11.55 -6.40
N THR A 65 -1.04 -10.93 -5.32
CA THR A 65 -1.17 -11.57 -4.01
C THR A 65 -2.58 -11.33 -3.48
N GLY A 66 -3.42 -12.35 -3.52
CA GLY A 66 -4.85 -12.23 -3.23
C GLY A 66 -5.53 -11.27 -4.22
N PRO A 67 -6.25 -10.22 -3.75
CA PRO A 67 -6.93 -9.26 -4.62
C PRO A 67 -6.02 -8.08 -5.04
N VAL A 68 -4.75 -8.08 -4.67
CA VAL A 68 -3.79 -7.00 -4.91
C VAL A 68 -2.87 -7.41 -6.04
N ASP A 69 -2.85 -6.61 -7.10
CA ASP A 69 -1.84 -6.69 -8.14
C ASP A 69 -0.70 -5.74 -7.80
N TRP A 70 0.53 -6.18 -7.96
CA TRP A 70 1.69 -5.34 -7.74
C TRP A 70 2.72 -5.45 -8.86
N THR A 71 3.46 -4.38 -9.04
CA THR A 71 4.53 -4.29 -10.04
C THR A 71 5.77 -3.72 -9.39
N ALA A 72 6.85 -4.49 -9.39
CA ALA A 72 8.16 -4.04 -8.91
C ALA A 72 8.99 -3.45 -10.05
N THR A 73 9.70 -2.35 -9.76
CA THR A 73 10.57 -1.68 -10.73
C THR A 73 11.91 -1.26 -10.11
N ALA A 74 12.97 -1.42 -10.88
CA ALA A 74 14.31 -0.91 -10.62
C ALA A 74 15.05 -0.72 -11.96
N GLY A 75 15.93 0.25 -12.09
CA GLY A 75 16.59 0.60 -13.36
C GLY A 75 17.50 -0.50 -13.91
N GLY A 76 18.20 -1.22 -13.03
CA GLY A 76 19.13 -2.30 -13.38
C GLY A 76 18.53 -3.69 -13.38
N GLY A 77 17.21 -3.83 -13.16
CA GLY A 77 16.53 -5.11 -13.04
C GLY A 77 16.37 -5.56 -11.59
N LEU A 78 15.78 -6.71 -11.43
CA LEU A 78 15.30 -7.26 -10.16
C LEU A 78 15.89 -8.65 -9.94
N VAL A 79 16.00 -9.09 -8.69
CA VAL A 79 16.50 -10.43 -8.34
C VAL A 79 15.65 -10.99 -7.20
N VAL A 80 15.36 -12.30 -7.27
CA VAL A 80 14.78 -13.06 -6.16
C VAL A 80 15.76 -14.14 -5.74
N ASN A 81 15.92 -14.31 -4.43
CA ASN A 81 16.75 -15.38 -3.89
C ASN A 81 16.24 -15.79 -2.50
N GLY A 82 15.78 -17.04 -2.37
CA GLY A 82 15.29 -17.61 -1.12
C GLY A 82 14.15 -16.82 -0.48
N GLY A 83 13.16 -16.36 -1.26
CA GLY A 83 12.03 -15.57 -0.77
C GLY A 83 12.37 -14.10 -0.49
N VAL A 84 13.56 -13.63 -0.84
CA VAL A 84 13.93 -12.22 -0.74
C VAL A 84 13.87 -11.57 -2.11
N PHE A 85 13.09 -10.49 -2.23
CA PHE A 85 12.99 -9.68 -3.43
C PHE A 85 13.91 -8.46 -3.33
N SER A 86 14.76 -8.24 -4.34
CA SER A 86 15.80 -7.20 -4.30
C SER A 86 16.06 -6.60 -5.69
N THR A 87 16.92 -5.60 -5.76
CA THR A 87 17.40 -4.99 -6.99
C THR A 87 18.69 -5.65 -7.46
N ASN A 88 18.94 -5.63 -8.77
CA ASN A 88 20.20 -6.11 -9.34
C ASN A 88 21.36 -5.09 -9.24
N LEU A 89 21.05 -3.83 -8.95
CA LEU A 89 22.00 -2.75 -8.70
C LEU A 89 21.64 -2.02 -7.39
N PRO A 90 22.58 -1.30 -6.73
CA PRO A 90 22.32 -0.50 -5.54
C PRO A 90 21.52 0.77 -5.89
N GLU A 91 20.22 0.62 -6.06
CA GLU A 91 19.28 1.64 -6.52
C GLU A 91 17.94 1.53 -5.80
N THR A 92 16.99 2.39 -6.13
CA THR A 92 15.64 2.37 -5.53
C THR A 92 14.83 1.18 -6.06
N LEU A 93 14.24 0.40 -5.15
CA LEU A 93 13.22 -0.59 -5.43
C LEU A 93 11.85 0.02 -5.23
N THR A 94 11.02 0.04 -6.27
CA THR A 94 9.66 0.61 -6.18
C THR A 94 8.62 -0.47 -6.45
N PHE A 95 7.62 -0.56 -5.57
CA PHE A 95 6.41 -1.34 -5.79
C PHE A 95 5.24 -0.39 -6.08
N ASN A 96 4.52 -0.64 -7.16
CA ASN A 96 3.26 0.02 -7.49
C ASN A 96 2.12 -0.98 -7.31
N PHE A 97 1.02 -0.53 -6.72
CA PHE A 97 -0.12 -1.37 -6.37
C PHE A 97 -1.35 -1.00 -7.18
N SER A 98 -2.12 -2.04 -7.55
CA SER A 98 -3.40 -1.93 -8.25
C SER A 98 -4.35 -3.06 -7.80
N GLY A 99 -5.51 -3.16 -8.43
CA GLY A 99 -6.54 -4.10 -7.98
C GLY A 99 -7.31 -3.54 -6.79
N ALA A 100 -7.36 -4.26 -5.67
CA ALA A 100 -8.05 -3.78 -4.47
C ALA A 100 -7.31 -2.57 -3.86
N PRO A 101 -8.05 -1.52 -3.43
CA PRO A 101 -7.44 -0.37 -2.77
C PRO A 101 -6.74 -0.78 -1.47
N LEU A 102 -5.49 -0.33 -1.27
CA LEU A 102 -4.74 -0.59 -0.05
C LEU A 102 -4.94 0.51 0.98
N ASN A 103 -5.41 0.12 2.16
CA ASN A 103 -5.40 0.96 3.35
C ASN A 103 -4.06 0.85 4.08
N GLY A 104 -3.38 -0.30 3.99
CA GLY A 104 -2.10 -0.51 4.64
C GLY A 104 -1.12 -1.32 3.80
N VAL A 105 0.16 -1.01 3.97
CA VAL A 105 1.28 -1.77 3.44
C VAL A 105 2.37 -1.88 4.49
N GLY A 106 2.98 -3.04 4.62
CA GLY A 106 4.09 -3.28 5.53
C GLY A 106 4.95 -4.44 5.08
N GLY A 107 6.08 -4.63 5.70
CA GLY A 107 6.99 -5.73 5.36
C GLY A 107 8.29 -5.67 6.14
N ASN A 108 9.17 -6.60 5.84
CA ASN A 108 10.54 -6.59 6.31
C ASN A 108 11.41 -5.91 5.23
N PHE A 109 11.84 -4.68 5.52
CA PHE A 109 12.68 -3.90 4.61
C PHE A 109 14.09 -3.83 5.18
N PHE A 110 15.08 -4.29 4.41
CA PHE A 110 16.47 -4.36 4.84
C PHE A 110 17.41 -4.13 3.66
N ALA A 111 18.70 -4.28 3.88
CA ALA A 111 19.69 -4.23 2.82
C ALA A 111 20.52 -5.51 2.80
N THR A 112 20.91 -5.93 1.61
CA THR A 112 21.81 -7.06 1.40
C THR A 112 23.05 -6.64 0.63
N ASP A 113 24.11 -7.46 0.70
CA ASP A 113 25.19 -7.45 -0.27
C ASP A 113 24.81 -8.24 -1.54
N ILE A 114 25.71 -8.32 -2.49
CA ILE A 114 25.49 -9.06 -3.75
C ILE A 114 25.30 -10.58 -3.54
N SER A 115 25.67 -11.11 -2.38
CA SER A 115 25.50 -12.52 -2.00
C SER A 115 24.25 -12.74 -1.13
N PHE A 116 23.37 -11.75 -1.03
CA PHE A 116 22.17 -11.75 -0.19
C PHE A 116 22.43 -11.88 1.31
N ASN A 117 23.64 -11.60 1.78
CA ASN A 117 23.88 -11.46 3.22
C ASN A 117 23.36 -10.13 3.72
N LEU A 118 22.71 -10.13 4.88
CA LEU A 118 22.25 -8.90 5.53
C LEU A 118 23.43 -7.94 5.77
N VAL A 119 23.24 -6.69 5.37
CA VAL A 119 24.16 -5.60 5.67
C VAL A 119 23.45 -4.54 6.52
N PRO A 120 23.98 -4.15 7.69
CA PRO A 120 23.45 -3.02 8.44
C PRO A 120 23.45 -1.75 7.59
N ALA A 121 22.27 -1.16 7.39
CA ALA A 121 22.11 -0.01 6.52
C ALA A 121 20.99 0.92 7.00
N LEU A 122 21.04 2.18 6.60
CA LEU A 122 19.94 3.11 6.72
C LEU A 122 18.94 2.82 5.61
N ILE A 123 17.73 2.42 5.98
CA ILE A 123 16.64 2.12 5.06
C ILE A 123 15.65 3.28 5.07
N PHE A 124 15.25 3.73 3.89
CA PHE A 124 14.12 4.62 3.69
C PHE A 124 13.01 3.86 2.98
N VAL A 125 11.78 3.96 3.51
CA VAL A 125 10.57 3.50 2.85
C VAL A 125 9.67 4.71 2.68
N THR A 126 9.36 5.06 1.43
CA THR A 126 8.58 6.27 1.10
C THR A 126 7.31 5.87 0.35
N LEU A 127 6.16 6.39 0.78
CA LEU A 127 4.86 6.18 0.12
C LEU A 127 4.64 7.19 -1.04
N ASN A 128 3.60 6.93 -1.82
CA ASN A 128 3.17 7.80 -2.92
C ASN A 128 2.79 9.24 -2.52
N ASP A 129 2.42 9.48 -1.27
CA ASP A 129 2.10 10.83 -0.73
C ASP A 129 3.32 11.56 -0.15
N GLY A 130 4.50 10.94 -0.17
CA GLY A 130 5.74 11.47 0.40
C GLY A 130 5.95 11.14 1.87
N THR A 131 5.00 10.50 2.55
CA THR A 131 5.21 9.99 3.91
C THR A 131 6.33 8.95 3.89
N SER A 132 7.29 9.08 4.81
CA SER A 132 8.46 8.21 4.83
C SER A 132 8.81 7.74 6.24
N TYR A 133 9.40 6.56 6.29
CA TYR A 133 10.12 6.02 7.44
C TYR A 133 11.61 5.96 7.12
N ALA A 134 12.45 6.25 8.11
CA ALA A 134 13.90 6.06 8.01
C ALA A 134 14.42 5.41 9.27
N GLY A 135 15.23 4.36 9.13
CA GLY A 135 15.79 3.65 10.27
C GLY A 135 17.01 2.80 9.89
N VAL A 136 17.93 2.63 10.84
CA VAL A 136 19.05 1.70 10.67
C VAL A 136 18.53 0.30 10.96
N ILE A 137 18.59 -0.56 9.95
CA ILE A 137 18.12 -1.95 10.01
C ILE A 137 19.33 -2.88 10.15
N THR A 138 19.27 -3.76 11.15
CA THR A 138 20.30 -4.73 11.49
C THR A 138 19.79 -6.16 11.56
N SER A 139 18.53 -6.39 11.18
CA SER A 139 17.88 -7.70 11.14
C SER A 139 16.92 -7.80 9.98
N THR A 140 16.86 -8.96 9.31
CA THR A 140 15.90 -9.26 8.25
C THR A 140 14.46 -9.36 8.78
N SER A 141 14.26 -9.52 10.08
CA SER A 141 12.94 -9.58 10.72
C SER A 141 12.41 -8.22 11.18
N THR A 142 13.13 -7.13 10.93
CA THR A 142 12.66 -5.80 11.32
C THR A 142 11.48 -5.39 10.44
N PHE A 143 10.32 -5.17 11.06
CA PHE A 143 9.09 -4.78 10.38
C PHE A 143 8.92 -3.27 10.35
N THR A 144 8.45 -2.77 9.22
CA THR A 144 7.91 -1.40 9.08
C THR A 144 6.58 -1.48 8.34
N GLY A 145 5.56 -0.82 8.85
CA GLY A 145 4.24 -0.78 8.25
C GLY A 145 3.65 0.62 8.25
N PHE A 146 2.82 0.88 7.26
CA PHE A 146 2.07 2.12 7.09
C PHE A 146 0.58 1.78 7.00
N TYR A 147 -0.26 2.66 7.53
CA TYR A 147 -1.70 2.54 7.40
C TYR A 147 -2.30 3.92 7.16
N SER A 148 -3.11 4.04 6.11
CA SER A 148 -3.85 5.25 5.74
C SER A 148 -5.31 5.13 6.16
N ASN A 149 -5.83 6.13 6.85
CA ASN A 149 -7.26 6.22 7.12
C ASN A 149 -8.02 7.10 6.11
N GLY A 150 -7.48 7.26 4.91
CA GLY A 150 -8.04 8.12 3.87
C GLY A 150 -7.70 7.67 2.46
N ALA A 151 -6.75 8.32 1.80
CA ALA A 151 -6.37 7.94 0.44
C ALA A 151 -5.66 6.58 0.41
N ALA A 152 -5.94 5.78 -0.61
CA ALA A 152 -5.29 4.50 -0.81
C ALA A 152 -3.77 4.66 -1.04
N ILE A 153 -3.00 3.72 -0.48
CA ILE A 153 -1.57 3.61 -0.75
C ILE A 153 -1.41 2.96 -2.13
N THR A 154 -0.79 3.65 -3.07
CA THR A 154 -0.62 3.19 -4.45
C THR A 154 0.80 2.79 -4.80
N SER A 155 1.78 3.21 -4.00
CA SER A 155 3.17 2.77 -4.17
C SER A 155 4.00 2.93 -2.92
N ILE A 156 5.10 2.15 -2.86
CA ILE A 156 6.21 2.34 -1.93
C ILE A 156 7.53 2.34 -2.70
N ALA A 157 8.47 3.16 -2.26
CA ALA A 157 9.85 3.17 -2.74
C ALA A 157 10.79 2.84 -1.59
N VAL A 158 11.67 1.86 -1.77
CA VAL A 158 12.63 1.40 -0.79
C VAL A 158 14.04 1.77 -1.24
N GLN A 159 14.78 2.45 -0.38
CA GLN A 159 16.17 2.83 -0.60
C GLN A 159 17.04 2.35 0.56
N ALA A 160 18.27 1.97 0.25
CA ALA A 160 19.25 1.53 1.22
C ALA A 160 20.54 2.34 1.09
N PHE A 161 21.12 2.74 2.21
CA PHE A 161 22.36 3.48 2.26
C PHE A 161 23.31 2.89 3.30
N SER A 162 24.56 2.66 2.91
CA SER A 162 25.64 2.26 3.80
C SER A 162 26.88 3.11 3.51
N SER A 163 27.69 3.35 4.53
CA SER A 163 28.94 4.09 4.39
C SER A 163 30.10 3.27 3.80
N GLY A 164 29.87 1.97 3.60
CA GLY A 164 30.90 1.03 3.15
C GLY A 164 30.69 0.57 1.69
N ALA A 165 30.44 -0.71 1.52
CA ALA A 165 30.18 -1.33 0.21
C ALA A 165 28.80 -0.96 -0.34
N PRO A 166 28.58 -1.11 -1.65
CA PRO A 166 27.25 -1.01 -2.24
C PRO A 166 26.29 -1.97 -1.55
N VAL A 167 25.06 -1.50 -1.28
CA VAL A 167 23.99 -2.29 -0.65
C VAL A 167 22.73 -2.23 -1.51
N TYR A 168 22.01 -3.32 -1.51
CA TYR A 168 20.84 -3.54 -2.33
C TYR A 168 19.59 -3.50 -1.44
N PRO A 169 18.60 -2.61 -1.69
CA PRO A 169 17.35 -2.63 -0.95
C PRO A 169 16.63 -3.95 -1.20
N SER A 170 16.23 -4.60 -0.11
CA SER A 170 15.65 -5.93 -0.12
C SER A 170 14.37 -5.93 0.70
N VAL A 171 13.42 -6.75 0.27
CA VAL A 171 12.09 -6.87 0.88
C VAL A 171 11.75 -8.34 1.05
N ASP A 172 11.15 -8.67 2.18
CA ASP A 172 10.56 -9.95 2.48
C ASP A 172 9.24 -9.74 3.22
N ASN A 173 8.34 -10.72 3.15
CA ASN A 173 7.04 -10.71 3.84
C ASN A 173 6.25 -9.40 3.63
N LEU A 174 6.14 -8.95 2.37
CA LEU A 174 5.37 -7.76 2.01
C LEU A 174 3.88 -8.00 2.28
N LYS A 175 3.26 -7.13 3.09
CA LYS A 175 1.89 -7.29 3.57
C LYS A 175 1.00 -6.18 3.04
N PHE A 176 -0.23 -6.56 2.70
CA PHE A 176 -1.25 -5.69 2.16
C PHE A 176 -2.49 -5.73 3.05
N ALA A 177 -2.94 -4.60 3.58
CA ALA A 177 -4.22 -4.47 4.26
C ALA A 177 -5.24 -3.79 3.32
N THR A 178 -6.33 -4.48 3.04
CA THR A 178 -7.36 -4.01 2.10
C THR A 178 -8.76 -4.35 2.60
N ALA A 179 -9.68 -3.43 2.42
CA ALA A 179 -11.10 -3.72 2.63
C ALA A 179 -11.61 -4.61 1.50
N VAL A 180 -11.95 -5.87 1.81
CA VAL A 180 -12.66 -6.70 0.84
C VAL A 180 -14.11 -6.24 0.80
N PRO A 181 -14.65 -5.84 -0.37
CA PRO A 181 -16.06 -5.51 -0.50
C PRO A 181 -16.89 -6.68 -0.01
N ALA A 182 -17.74 -6.47 1.01
CA ALA A 182 -18.59 -7.51 1.53
C ALA A 182 -19.46 -8.10 0.40
N PRO A 183 -19.44 -9.42 0.15
CA PRO A 183 -20.24 -10.05 -0.91
C PRO A 183 -21.72 -9.70 -0.84
N GLY A 184 -22.20 -9.33 0.36
CA GLY A 184 -23.60 -8.91 0.60
C GLY A 184 -24.01 -7.58 0.02
N ALA A 185 -23.09 -6.64 -0.22
CA ALA A 185 -23.45 -5.32 -0.77
C ALA A 185 -23.95 -5.44 -2.23
N LEU A 186 -23.32 -6.30 -3.04
CA LEU A 186 -23.77 -6.59 -4.40
C LEU A 186 -25.05 -7.46 -4.41
N ALA A 187 -25.20 -8.40 -3.47
CA ALA A 187 -26.39 -9.21 -3.32
C ALA A 187 -27.62 -8.37 -2.88
N LEU A 188 -27.44 -7.40 -1.98
CA LEU A 188 -28.48 -6.47 -1.55
C LEU A 188 -28.92 -5.53 -2.67
N LEU A 189 -27.97 -5.02 -3.48
CA LEU A 189 -28.30 -4.23 -4.67
C LEU A 189 -29.05 -5.04 -5.72
N GLY A 190 -28.69 -6.31 -5.93
CA GLY A 190 -29.38 -7.24 -6.82
C GLY A 190 -30.83 -7.53 -6.33
N LEU A 191 -31.02 -7.75 -5.02
CA LEU A 191 -32.34 -7.98 -4.42
C LEU A 191 -33.21 -6.72 -4.45
N ALA A 192 -32.65 -5.54 -4.19
CA ALA A 192 -33.40 -4.27 -4.29
C ALA A 192 -33.88 -3.99 -5.72
N GLY A 193 -33.10 -4.35 -6.74
CA GLY A 193 -33.49 -4.26 -8.16
C GLY A 193 -34.64 -5.19 -8.53
N LEU A 194 -34.68 -6.41 -7.97
CA LEU A 194 -35.75 -7.39 -8.21
C LEU A 194 -37.07 -7.02 -7.53
N VAL A 195 -37.01 -6.41 -6.33
CA VAL A 195 -38.23 -5.99 -5.60
C VAL A 195 -38.80 -4.70 -6.19
N GLY A 196 -37.96 -3.78 -6.68
CA GLY A 196 -38.40 -2.53 -7.33
C GLY A 196 -39.09 -2.72 -8.66
N GLY A 197 -38.77 -3.78 -9.41
CA GLY A 197 -39.41 -4.10 -10.72
C GLY A 197 -40.81 -4.65 -10.64
N ARG A 198 -41.29 -5.09 -9.48
CA ARG A 198 -42.61 -5.76 -9.31
C ARG A 198 -43.80 -4.82 -9.03
N ARG A 199 -43.54 -3.51 -8.94
CA ARG A 199 -44.61 -2.51 -8.60
C ARG A 199 -45.19 -1.72 -9.78
N ARG A 200 -44.96 -2.16 -11.02
CA ARG A 200 -45.60 -1.58 -12.20
C ARG A 200 -46.42 -2.65 -12.92
N ARG A 201 -47.58 -2.97 -12.38
CA ARG A 201 -48.79 -3.49 -13.12
C ARG A 201 -50.02 -3.08 -12.35
#